data_a2e443703596b862cedac1c91a27fb07
#
_entry.id   a2e443703596b862cedac1c91a27fb07
#
_cell.length_a   1.000
_cell.length_b   1.000
_cell.length_c   1.000
_cell.angle_alpha   90.00
_cell.angle_beta   90.00
_cell.angle_gamma   90.00
#
_symmetry.space_group_name_H-M   'P 1'
#
loop_
_entity.id
_entity.type
_entity.pdbx_description
1 polymer ?
#
loop_
_entity_poly.entity_id
_entity_poly.type
_entity_poly.pdbx_seq_one_letter_code
_entity_poly.pdbx_strand_id
1 'polypeptide(L)'
;MNEEFENFSIYGFSIDYPKECRVEFNPKSRRESGDVVFHFPERNKIFLSWGDLEKATKRFQTIEAHAENSLETVKKTGNVKNFEKVSSDTVNVRSHKAAYNHVRLEQMTAGFFTGRRAVPRDACSVHVHCPDSSRYFVIYALFPHESVEKQEKAIMAMTKSLKCH
;
A
#
# COMPACT_ATOMS: atom_id res chain seq x y z
N MET A 1 -10.98 -22.40 3.45
CA MET A 1 -11.12 -21.74 4.76
C MET A 1 -11.64 -20.32 4.54
N ASN A 2 -12.64 -19.92 5.29
CA ASN A 2 -13.06 -18.52 5.27
C ASN A 2 -11.99 -17.70 6.00
N GLU A 3 -11.38 -16.76 5.31
CA GLU A 3 -10.52 -15.77 5.96
C GLU A 3 -11.42 -14.92 6.88
N GLU A 4 -11.09 -14.89 8.16
CA GLU A 4 -11.77 -14.02 9.11
C GLU A 4 -11.13 -12.63 9.08
N PHE A 5 -11.96 -11.59 9.10
CA PHE A 5 -11.51 -10.20 9.10
C PHE A 5 -11.90 -9.52 10.40
N GLU A 6 -11.06 -8.61 10.85
CA GLU A 6 -11.33 -7.65 11.92
C GLU A 6 -11.35 -6.23 11.34
N ASN A 7 -11.94 -5.30 12.08
CA ASN A 7 -12.07 -3.91 11.64
C ASN A 7 -11.12 -3.00 12.41
N PHE A 8 -10.36 -2.20 11.67
CA PHE A 8 -9.61 -1.07 12.20
C PHE A 8 -10.36 0.22 11.87
N SER A 9 -10.64 1.04 12.89
CA SER A 9 -11.41 2.28 12.73
C SER A 9 -10.80 3.40 13.55
N ILE A 10 -10.51 4.52 12.90
CA ILE A 10 -9.98 5.72 13.54
C ILE A 10 -10.26 6.96 12.67
N TYR A 11 -10.42 8.12 13.29
CA TYR A 11 -10.57 9.42 12.61
C TYR A 11 -11.67 9.45 11.54
N GLY A 12 -12.74 8.67 11.71
CA GLY A 12 -13.88 8.60 10.80
C GLY A 12 -13.65 7.78 9.54
N PHE A 13 -12.55 7.02 9.44
CA PHE A 13 -12.39 5.99 8.43
C PHE A 13 -12.27 4.59 9.05
N SER A 14 -12.52 3.57 8.26
CA SER A 14 -12.33 2.18 8.69
C SER A 14 -11.87 1.29 7.54
N ILE A 15 -11.19 0.21 7.88
CA ILE A 15 -10.72 -0.81 6.95
C ILE A 15 -10.76 -2.18 7.63
N ASP A 16 -11.21 -3.20 6.91
CA ASP A 16 -11.14 -4.58 7.38
C ASP A 16 -9.78 -5.17 7.03
N TYR A 17 -9.21 -5.92 7.94
CA TYR A 17 -7.91 -6.58 7.77
C TYR A 17 -7.98 -8.04 8.23
N PRO A 18 -7.14 -8.95 7.70
CA PRO A 18 -7.11 -10.34 8.12
C PRO A 18 -6.82 -10.47 9.61
N LYS A 19 -7.66 -11.22 10.32
CA LYS A 19 -7.59 -11.40 11.80
C LYS A 19 -6.23 -11.92 12.29
N GLU A 20 -5.51 -12.64 11.44
CA GLU A 20 -4.17 -13.13 11.76
C GLU A 20 -3.11 -12.03 11.88
N CYS A 21 -3.40 -10.82 11.42
CA CYS A 21 -2.47 -9.70 11.44
C CYS A 21 -2.39 -9.06 12.82
N ARG A 22 -1.18 -8.70 13.22
CA ARG A 22 -0.94 -7.77 14.32
C ARG A 22 -0.95 -6.35 13.79
N VAL A 23 -1.75 -5.49 14.40
CA VAL A 23 -1.85 -4.07 14.01
C VAL A 23 -0.84 -3.23 14.80
N GLU A 24 -0.08 -2.42 14.09
CA GLU A 24 0.84 -1.44 14.65
C GLU A 24 0.45 -0.04 14.20
N PHE A 25 -0.17 0.71 15.10
CA PHE A 25 -0.61 2.07 14.87
C PHE A 25 0.48 3.06 15.25
N ASN A 26 0.79 4.01 14.35
CA ASN A 26 1.74 5.07 14.65
C ASN A 26 1.10 6.10 15.61
N PRO A 27 1.60 6.24 16.85
CA PRO A 27 0.99 7.14 17.84
C PRO A 27 1.13 8.63 17.50
N LYS A 28 1.96 8.99 16.52
CA LYS A 28 2.08 10.36 16.00
C LYS A 28 1.03 10.68 14.92
N SER A 29 0.23 9.71 14.52
CA SER A 29 -0.84 9.89 13.53
C SER A 29 -1.90 10.85 14.04
N ARG A 30 -2.47 11.60 13.09
CA ARG A 30 -3.57 12.55 13.30
C ARG A 30 -4.65 12.32 12.26
N ARG A 31 -5.77 13.04 12.40
CA ARG A 31 -6.85 12.97 11.41
C ARG A 31 -6.38 13.34 10.00
N GLU A 32 -5.51 14.32 9.88
CA GLU A 32 -5.03 14.87 8.60
C GLU A 32 -3.94 14.02 7.95
N SER A 33 -3.17 13.27 8.74
CA SER A 33 -2.10 12.41 8.22
C SER A 33 -1.64 11.37 9.23
N GLY A 34 -1.30 10.20 8.76
CA GLY A 34 -0.80 9.13 9.60
C GLY A 34 -0.59 7.83 8.85
N ASP A 35 -0.30 6.80 9.61
CA ASP A 35 -0.09 5.45 9.08
C ASP A 35 -0.39 4.37 10.12
N VAL A 36 -0.67 3.19 9.60
CA VAL A 36 -0.83 1.95 10.35
C VAL A 36 -0.23 0.80 9.55
N VAL A 37 0.35 -0.17 10.24
CA VAL A 37 0.97 -1.35 9.62
C VAL A 37 0.25 -2.61 10.10
N PHE A 38 -0.10 -3.48 9.15
CA PHE A 38 -0.67 -4.80 9.40
C PHE A 38 0.42 -5.85 9.16
N HIS A 39 0.86 -6.50 10.23
CA HIS A 39 1.93 -7.50 10.21
C HIS A 39 1.35 -8.90 10.08
N PHE A 40 1.65 -9.59 9.01
CA PHE A 40 1.28 -11.00 8.82
C PHE A 40 2.23 -11.94 9.57
N PRO A 41 1.78 -13.14 9.94
CA PRO A 41 2.64 -14.13 10.61
C PRO A 41 3.92 -14.46 9.82
N GLU A 42 3.87 -14.48 8.49
CA GLU A 42 4.99 -14.78 7.59
C GLU A 42 5.95 -13.60 7.39
N ARG A 43 5.91 -12.61 8.27
CA ARG A 43 6.73 -11.38 8.23
C ARG A 43 6.42 -10.43 7.07
N ASN A 44 5.42 -10.70 6.26
CA ASN A 44 4.93 -9.73 5.29
C ASN A 44 4.16 -8.60 6.00
N LYS A 45 4.11 -7.43 5.37
CA LYS A 45 3.44 -6.26 5.92
C LYS A 45 2.60 -5.58 4.85
N ILE A 46 1.43 -5.11 5.24
CA ILE A 46 0.63 -4.17 4.46
C ILE A 46 0.58 -2.85 5.22
N PHE A 47 0.85 -1.77 4.53
CA PHE A 47 0.83 -0.42 5.06
C PHE A 47 -0.42 0.31 4.58
N LEU A 48 -1.07 1.03 5.46
CA LEU A 48 -2.08 2.03 5.12
C LEU A 48 -1.58 3.38 5.61
N SER A 49 -1.45 4.33 4.71
CA SER A 49 -1.16 5.72 5.04
C SER A 49 -2.27 6.63 4.53
N TRP A 50 -2.42 7.78 5.17
CA TRP A 50 -3.36 8.81 4.73
C TRP A 50 -2.73 10.18 4.89
N GLY A 51 -3.26 11.13 4.13
CA GLY A 51 -2.77 12.51 4.14
C GLY A 51 -3.80 13.48 3.57
N ASP A 52 -3.43 14.74 3.57
CA ASP A 52 -4.24 15.84 3.11
C ASP A 52 -4.39 15.81 1.58
N LEU A 53 -5.64 15.67 1.11
CA LEU A 53 -5.95 15.57 -0.33
C LEU A 53 -5.65 16.88 -1.06
N GLU A 54 -5.89 18.02 -0.46
CA GLU A 54 -5.65 19.32 -1.10
C GLU A 54 -4.15 19.50 -1.41
N LYS A 55 -3.28 19.12 -0.48
CA LYS A 55 -1.82 19.14 -0.69
C LYS A 55 -1.40 18.19 -1.80
N ALA A 56 -1.97 16.99 -1.84
CA ALA A 56 -1.67 16.00 -2.88
C ALA A 56 -2.15 16.47 -4.26
N THR A 57 -3.36 17.00 -4.38
CA THR A 57 -3.91 17.46 -5.66
C THR A 57 -3.25 18.73 -6.20
N LYS A 58 -2.75 19.62 -5.33
CA LYS A 58 -1.91 20.75 -5.75
C LYS A 58 -0.59 20.27 -6.39
N ARG A 59 -0.04 19.16 -5.92
CA ARG A 59 1.22 18.62 -6.41
C ARG A 59 1.06 17.70 -7.62
N PHE A 60 0.02 16.85 -7.65
CA PHE A 60 -0.10 15.77 -8.64
C PHE A 60 -1.26 15.91 -9.61
N GLN A 61 -2.19 16.81 -9.42
CA GLN A 61 -3.39 17.06 -10.24
C GLN A 61 -4.36 15.86 -10.40
N THR A 62 -3.85 14.64 -10.64
CA THR A 62 -4.65 13.42 -10.80
C THR A 62 -4.19 12.30 -9.86
N ILE A 63 -5.07 11.33 -9.61
CA ILE A 63 -4.75 10.17 -8.82
C ILE A 63 -3.69 9.28 -9.51
N GLU A 64 -3.74 9.19 -10.82
CA GLU A 64 -2.76 8.45 -11.62
C GLU A 64 -1.36 9.09 -11.50
N ALA A 65 -1.26 10.40 -11.55
CA ALA A 65 0.01 11.12 -11.36
C ALA A 65 0.55 10.94 -9.93
N HIS A 66 -0.32 10.93 -8.93
CA HIS A 66 0.06 10.66 -7.55
C HIS A 66 0.63 9.24 -7.38
N ALA A 67 -0.06 8.25 -7.94
CA ALA A 67 0.38 6.86 -7.93
C ALA A 67 1.70 6.66 -8.68
N GLU A 68 1.86 7.27 -9.86
CA GLU A 68 3.09 7.19 -10.65
C GLU A 68 4.29 7.81 -9.92
N ASN A 69 4.09 8.94 -9.23
CA ASN A 69 5.17 9.54 -8.41
C ASN A 69 5.64 8.59 -7.29
N SER A 70 4.74 7.82 -6.70
CA SER A 70 5.10 6.83 -5.68
C SER A 70 5.97 5.72 -6.29
N LEU A 71 5.66 5.24 -7.48
CA LEU A 71 6.47 4.26 -8.22
C LEU A 71 7.86 4.82 -8.57
N GLU A 72 7.94 6.04 -9.06
CA GLU A 72 9.22 6.70 -9.36
C GLU A 72 10.09 6.85 -8.11
N THR A 73 9.48 7.08 -6.95
CA THR A 73 10.19 7.14 -5.67
C THR A 73 10.80 5.79 -5.31
N VAL A 74 10.05 4.70 -5.47
CA VAL A 74 10.55 3.32 -5.26
C VAL A 74 11.68 3.01 -6.23
N LYS A 75 11.50 3.30 -7.52
CA LYS A 75 12.49 3.06 -8.57
C LYS A 75 13.82 3.77 -8.33
N LYS A 76 13.80 4.96 -7.76
CA LYS A 76 15.00 5.76 -7.44
C LYS A 76 15.71 5.31 -6.17
N THR A 77 15.15 4.38 -5.41
CA THR A 77 15.80 3.82 -4.22
C THR A 77 17.07 3.07 -4.64
N GLY A 78 18.20 3.37 -4.04
CA GLY A 78 19.52 2.89 -4.50
C GLY A 78 19.72 1.37 -4.39
N ASN A 79 18.86 0.64 -3.69
CA ASN A 79 18.90 -0.81 -3.57
C ASN A 79 17.89 -1.54 -4.49
N VAL A 80 17.22 -0.84 -5.38
CA VAL A 80 16.26 -1.38 -6.34
C VAL A 80 16.88 -1.49 -7.73
N LYS A 81 16.74 -2.65 -8.38
CA LYS A 81 17.14 -2.94 -9.74
C LYS A 81 16.02 -3.64 -10.51
N ASN A 82 16.15 -3.65 -11.84
CA ASN A 82 15.25 -4.39 -12.75
C ASN A 82 13.77 -4.10 -12.47
N PHE A 83 13.44 -2.81 -12.33
CA PHE A 83 12.08 -2.36 -12.07
C PHE A 83 11.20 -2.55 -13.31
N GLU A 84 10.13 -3.33 -13.17
CA GLU A 84 9.16 -3.63 -14.23
C GLU A 84 7.74 -3.37 -13.73
N LYS A 85 6.97 -2.58 -14.48
CA LYS A 85 5.54 -2.41 -14.23
C LYS A 85 4.78 -3.62 -14.78
N VAL A 86 4.16 -4.41 -13.91
CA VAL A 86 3.37 -5.59 -14.28
C VAL A 86 1.97 -5.20 -14.72
N SER A 87 1.29 -4.34 -13.95
CA SER A 87 -0.04 -3.82 -14.29
C SER A 87 -0.29 -2.46 -13.64
N SER A 88 -1.15 -1.69 -14.29
CA SER A 88 -1.68 -0.43 -13.78
C SER A 88 -3.15 -0.33 -14.19
N ASP A 89 -4.03 -0.21 -13.21
CA ASP A 89 -5.47 -0.19 -13.43
C ASP A 89 -6.15 0.92 -12.64
N THR A 90 -7.27 1.39 -13.16
CA THR A 90 -8.23 2.19 -12.41
C THR A 90 -9.27 1.27 -11.81
N VAL A 91 -9.48 1.36 -10.51
CA VAL A 91 -10.50 0.59 -9.78
C VAL A 91 -11.40 1.54 -9.02
N ASN A 92 -12.56 1.08 -8.61
CA ASN A 92 -13.46 1.84 -7.75
C ASN A 92 -13.44 1.25 -6.34
N VAL A 93 -13.26 2.13 -5.36
CA VAL A 93 -13.39 1.83 -3.94
C VAL A 93 -14.63 2.54 -3.45
N ARG A 94 -15.74 1.79 -3.36
CA ARG A 94 -17.09 2.34 -3.18
C ARG A 94 -17.41 3.35 -4.29
N SER A 95 -17.63 4.62 -3.96
CA SER A 95 -17.91 5.72 -4.91
C SER A 95 -16.64 6.49 -5.35
N HIS A 96 -15.47 6.09 -4.87
CA HIS A 96 -14.22 6.80 -5.13
C HIS A 96 -13.37 6.09 -6.19
N LYS A 97 -12.81 6.89 -7.09
CA LYS A 97 -11.81 6.42 -8.05
C LYS A 97 -10.52 6.08 -7.31
N ALA A 98 -9.90 4.96 -7.67
CA ALA A 98 -8.63 4.51 -7.13
C ALA A 98 -7.69 4.09 -8.25
N ALA A 99 -6.40 4.27 -8.05
CA ALA A 99 -5.34 3.81 -8.94
C ALA A 99 -4.60 2.63 -8.29
N TYR A 100 -4.61 1.50 -8.98
CA TYR A 100 -3.88 0.29 -8.59
C TYR A 100 -2.63 0.14 -9.44
N ASN A 101 -1.51 -0.19 -8.81
CA ASN A 101 -0.26 -0.54 -9.48
C ASN A 101 0.34 -1.81 -8.89
N HIS A 102 0.87 -2.66 -9.78
CA HIS A 102 1.69 -3.81 -9.43
C HIS A 102 3.00 -3.71 -10.19
N VAL A 103 4.10 -3.76 -9.48
CA VAL A 103 5.46 -3.73 -10.04
C VAL A 103 6.28 -4.91 -9.53
N ARG A 104 7.20 -5.36 -10.35
CA ARG A 104 8.23 -6.35 -10.00
C ARG A 104 9.58 -5.67 -9.99
N LEU A 105 10.40 -6.01 -9.02
CA LEU A 105 11.74 -5.44 -8.89
C LEU A 105 12.68 -6.45 -8.23
N GLU A 106 13.97 -6.18 -8.29
CA GLU A 106 14.98 -6.85 -7.49
C GLU A 106 15.49 -5.91 -6.42
N GLN A 107 15.42 -6.37 -5.17
CA GLN A 107 15.98 -5.66 -4.04
C GLN A 107 17.37 -6.19 -3.72
N MET A 108 18.36 -5.30 -3.72
CA MET A 108 19.72 -5.65 -3.35
C MET A 108 19.85 -5.72 -1.83
N THR A 109 20.17 -6.89 -1.31
CA THR A 109 20.40 -7.11 0.12
C THR A 109 21.87 -7.45 0.37
N ALA A 110 22.43 -6.93 1.47
CA ALA A 110 23.78 -7.29 1.91
C ALA A 110 23.72 -8.54 2.82
N GLY A 111 24.36 -9.62 2.39
CA GLY A 111 24.61 -10.78 3.24
C GLY A 111 25.94 -10.63 3.97
N PHE A 112 25.98 -11.02 5.24
CA PHE A 112 27.19 -10.88 6.07
C PHE A 112 28.41 -11.66 5.52
N PHE A 113 28.15 -12.78 4.82
CA PHE A 113 29.20 -13.64 4.22
C PHE A 113 29.07 -13.81 2.70
N THR A 114 27.98 -13.36 2.10
CA THR A 114 27.66 -13.67 0.68
C THR A 114 27.74 -12.47 -0.26
N GLY A 115 28.14 -11.29 0.24
CA GLY A 115 28.12 -10.06 -0.54
C GLY A 115 26.70 -9.56 -0.87
N ARG A 116 26.57 -8.73 -1.90
CA ARG A 116 25.26 -8.22 -2.33
C ARG A 116 24.51 -9.29 -3.13
N ARG A 117 23.28 -9.53 -2.76
CA ARG A 117 22.38 -10.47 -3.43
C ARG A 117 21.13 -9.75 -3.94
N ALA A 118 20.73 -10.03 -5.18
CA ALA A 118 19.47 -9.60 -5.74
C ALA A 118 18.34 -10.55 -5.27
N VAL A 119 17.30 -10.00 -4.66
CA VAL A 119 16.13 -10.75 -4.20
C VAL A 119 14.91 -10.26 -4.97
N PRO A 120 14.20 -11.15 -5.71
CA PRO A 120 12.99 -10.75 -6.44
C PRO A 120 11.87 -10.38 -5.47
N ARG A 121 11.25 -9.23 -5.70
CA ARG A 121 10.15 -8.68 -4.92
C ARG A 121 9.03 -8.22 -5.84
N ASP A 122 7.83 -8.24 -5.32
CA ASP A 122 6.68 -7.56 -5.91
C ASP A 122 6.22 -6.44 -4.97
N ALA A 123 5.75 -5.35 -5.54
CA ALA A 123 5.13 -4.26 -4.81
C ALA A 123 3.76 -3.97 -5.42
N CYS A 124 2.75 -3.91 -4.56
CA CYS A 124 1.40 -3.48 -4.94
C CYS A 124 1.02 -2.23 -4.18
N SER A 125 0.33 -1.31 -4.84
CA SER A 125 -0.20 -0.11 -4.22
C SER A 125 -1.56 0.25 -4.77
N VAL A 126 -2.42 0.78 -3.88
CA VAL A 126 -3.71 1.36 -4.25
C VAL A 126 -3.78 2.76 -3.67
N HIS A 127 -3.95 3.75 -4.53
CA HIS A 127 -4.17 5.15 -4.14
C HIS A 127 -5.66 5.46 -4.26
N VAL A 128 -6.24 6.03 -3.21
CA VAL A 128 -7.65 6.44 -3.16
C VAL A 128 -7.74 7.91 -2.80
N HIS A 129 -8.42 8.71 -3.61
CA HIS A 129 -8.74 10.10 -3.29
C HIS A 129 -10.17 10.19 -2.77
N CYS A 130 -10.35 10.70 -1.55
CA CYS A 130 -11.65 10.85 -0.92
C CYS A 130 -11.95 12.34 -0.68
N PRO A 131 -12.65 13.02 -1.59
CA PRO A 131 -13.05 14.42 -1.41
C PRO A 131 -13.92 14.65 -0.17
N ASP A 132 -14.81 13.70 0.14
CA ASP A 132 -15.74 13.80 1.27
C ASP A 132 -15.02 13.92 2.63
N SER A 133 -13.88 13.26 2.79
CA SER A 133 -13.05 13.38 4.00
C SER A 133 -11.87 14.36 3.86
N SER A 134 -11.68 14.92 2.67
CA SER A 134 -10.51 15.75 2.31
C SER A 134 -9.17 15.04 2.51
N ARG A 135 -9.14 13.72 2.35
CA ARG A 135 -7.96 12.87 2.51
C ARG A 135 -7.70 12.01 1.30
N TYR A 136 -6.45 11.64 1.12
CA TYR A 136 -6.09 10.49 0.31
C TYR A 136 -5.67 9.32 1.20
N PHE A 137 -5.79 8.11 0.67
CA PHE A 137 -5.35 6.88 1.32
C PHE A 137 -4.46 6.10 0.36
N VAL A 138 -3.41 5.49 0.89
CA VAL A 138 -2.52 4.61 0.14
C VAL A 138 -2.38 3.30 0.89
N ILE A 139 -2.79 2.21 0.26
CA ILE A 139 -2.55 0.85 0.74
C ILE A 139 -1.42 0.29 -0.10
N TYR A 140 -0.35 -0.16 0.52
CA TYR A 140 0.80 -0.68 -0.22
C TYR A 140 1.54 -1.78 0.53
N ALA A 141 2.22 -2.63 -0.22
CA ALA A 141 3.09 -3.66 0.32
C ALA A 141 4.23 -3.97 -0.64
N LEU A 142 5.36 -4.33 -0.06
CA LEU A 142 6.51 -4.94 -0.72
C LEU A 142 6.71 -6.33 -0.12
N PHE A 143 6.72 -7.37 -0.95
CA PHE A 143 6.73 -8.75 -0.49
C PHE A 143 7.54 -9.66 -1.42
N PRO A 144 7.97 -10.86 -0.95
CA PRO A 144 8.62 -11.84 -1.80
C PRO A 144 7.75 -12.23 -2.99
N HIS A 145 8.38 -12.43 -4.15
CA HIS A 145 7.67 -12.79 -5.39
C HIS A 145 6.77 -14.03 -5.23
N GLU A 146 7.19 -15.02 -4.46
CA GLU A 146 6.42 -16.24 -4.17
C GLU A 146 5.13 -15.99 -3.37
N SER A 147 5.00 -14.85 -2.73
CA SER A 147 3.81 -14.46 -1.94
C SER A 147 2.81 -13.60 -2.72
N VAL A 148 3.05 -13.33 -4.01
CA VAL A 148 2.29 -12.33 -4.79
C VAL A 148 0.79 -12.58 -4.78
N GLU A 149 0.35 -13.81 -5.03
CA GLU A 149 -1.08 -14.14 -5.12
C GLU A 149 -1.81 -13.90 -3.79
N LYS A 150 -1.24 -14.36 -2.68
CA LYS A 150 -1.81 -14.17 -1.34
C LYS A 150 -1.85 -12.70 -0.95
N GLN A 151 -0.77 -11.98 -1.17
CA GLN A 151 -0.65 -10.57 -0.77
C GLN A 151 -1.52 -9.65 -1.62
N GLU A 152 -1.57 -9.87 -2.92
CA GLU A 152 -2.44 -9.11 -3.81
C GLU A 152 -3.91 -9.30 -3.45
N LYS A 153 -4.33 -10.54 -3.18
CA LYS A 153 -5.68 -10.85 -2.71
C LYS A 153 -6.02 -10.13 -1.40
N ALA A 154 -5.11 -10.11 -0.44
CA ALA A 154 -5.29 -9.41 0.82
C ALA A 154 -5.40 -7.89 0.62
N ILE A 155 -4.52 -7.27 -0.17
CA ILE A 155 -4.56 -5.84 -0.51
C ILE A 155 -5.90 -5.47 -1.16
N MET A 156 -6.37 -6.27 -2.11
CA MET A 156 -7.64 -6.00 -2.80
C MET A 156 -8.85 -6.15 -1.88
N ALA A 157 -8.85 -7.15 -0.99
CA ALA A 157 -9.91 -7.33 0.00
C ALA A 157 -9.97 -6.16 0.99
N MET A 158 -8.81 -5.75 1.53
CA MET A 158 -8.68 -4.59 2.41
C MET A 158 -9.14 -3.30 1.70
N THR A 159 -8.70 -3.10 0.47
CA THR A 159 -9.07 -1.94 -0.36
C THR A 159 -10.58 -1.84 -0.55
N LYS A 160 -11.25 -2.95 -0.89
CA LYS A 160 -12.71 -2.98 -1.08
C LYS A 160 -13.48 -2.66 0.20
N SER A 161 -12.90 -2.96 1.37
CA SER A 161 -13.53 -2.68 2.67
C SER A 161 -13.36 -1.24 3.12
N LEU A 162 -12.42 -0.49 2.55
CA LEU A 162 -12.09 0.87 2.99
C LEU A 162 -13.33 1.79 2.93
N LYS A 163 -13.70 2.30 4.10
CA LYS A 163 -14.67 3.39 4.28
C LYS A 163 -13.89 4.63 4.67
N CYS A 164 -13.74 5.56 3.77
CA CYS A 164 -12.88 6.73 3.97
C CYS A 164 -13.60 7.93 4.62
N HIS A 165 -14.91 7.78 4.87
CA HIS A 165 -15.73 8.74 5.62
C HIS A 165 -16.98 8.08 6.20
#